data_4838e2d7975c6e0e23dd3283d21c413a
#
_entry.id   4838e2d7975c6e0e23dd3283d21c413a
#
_cell.length_a   1.000
_cell.length_b   1.000
_cell.length_c   1.000
_cell.angle_alpha   90.00
_cell.angle_beta   90.00
_cell.angle_gamma   90.00
#
_symmetry.space_group_name_H-M   'P 1'
#
loop_
_entity.id
_entity.type
_entity.pdbx_description
1 polymer ?
#
loop_
_entity_poly.entity_id
_entity_poly.type
_entity_poly.pdbx_seq_one_letter_code
_entity_poly.pdbx_strand_id
1 'polypeptide(L)'
;MRPSALILAVAVLSTRAASAQSALAPSGVTASTLATDTTPRRRPKAFEVSDAYALRNRIHRYASYTTLPLFALQSVAGNQLFQADKSGAQRPSWAKSAHSVGAAGLGALFTINTVTGVWNLWESRSNEVGRTKRLLHSALLLGSDAGFAWSGLKLAQDARHDSDARTQHRNVAYYTMGTAAIGYGIMYLGDH
;
A
#
# COMPACT_ATOMS: atom_id res chain seq x y z
N MET A 1 -21.35 -22.85 22.30
CA MET A 1 -20.85 -22.66 20.92
C MET A 1 -19.52 -21.94 20.99
N ARG A 2 -18.45 -22.59 20.58
CA ARG A 2 -17.05 -22.04 20.67
C ARG A 2 -16.76 -21.12 19.48
N PRO A 3 -16.16 -19.94 19.66
CA PRO A 3 -15.73 -19.13 18.56
C PRO A 3 -14.42 -19.70 18.00
N SER A 4 -14.43 -20.13 16.75
CA SER A 4 -13.22 -20.50 15.99
C SER A 4 -12.45 -19.22 15.63
N ALA A 5 -11.31 -19.05 16.26
CA ALA A 5 -10.36 -18.01 15.89
C ALA A 5 -9.71 -18.38 14.55
N LEU A 6 -9.96 -17.60 13.51
CA LEU A 6 -9.29 -17.71 12.22
C LEU A 6 -7.94 -17.01 12.33
N ILE A 7 -6.90 -17.78 12.59
CA ILE A 7 -5.50 -17.32 12.57
C ILE A 7 -5.08 -17.31 11.10
N LEU A 8 -4.89 -16.10 10.54
CA LEU A 8 -4.31 -15.91 9.22
C LEU A 8 -2.79 -16.08 9.32
N ALA A 9 -2.31 -17.30 9.07
CA ALA A 9 -0.88 -17.59 8.99
C ALA A 9 -0.35 -17.11 7.63
N VAL A 10 0.47 -16.07 7.63
CA VAL A 10 1.29 -15.70 6.48
C VAL A 10 2.46 -16.67 6.42
N ALA A 11 2.38 -17.66 5.52
CA ALA A 11 3.47 -18.57 5.25
C ALA A 11 4.53 -17.85 4.41
N VAL A 12 5.68 -17.55 5.04
CA VAL A 12 6.89 -17.12 4.35
C VAL A 12 7.55 -18.37 3.76
N LEU A 13 7.43 -18.57 2.45
CA LEU A 13 8.18 -19.60 1.73
C LEU A 13 9.65 -19.17 1.62
N SER A 14 10.49 -19.74 2.48
CA SER A 14 11.95 -19.66 2.35
C SER A 14 12.41 -20.80 1.41
N THR A 15 12.68 -20.49 0.15
CA THR A 15 13.34 -21.42 -0.76
C THR A 15 14.85 -21.42 -0.48
N ARG A 16 15.36 -22.48 0.18
CA ARG A 16 16.79 -22.75 0.25
C ARG A 16 17.27 -23.33 -1.08
N ALA A 17 18.12 -22.58 -1.77
CA ALA A 17 18.88 -23.11 -2.91
C ALA A 17 19.93 -24.10 -2.38
N ALA A 18 19.82 -25.36 -2.80
CA ALA A 18 20.84 -26.38 -2.55
C ALA A 18 22.01 -26.17 -3.50
N SER A 19 23.19 -25.89 -2.95
CA SER A 19 24.43 -25.79 -3.69
C SER A 19 24.95 -27.22 -3.99
N ALA A 20 24.88 -27.65 -5.22
CA ALA A 20 25.60 -28.86 -5.68
C ALA A 20 27.04 -28.49 -5.95
N GLN A 21 27.97 -28.99 -5.13
CA GLN A 21 29.39 -28.96 -5.40
C GLN A 21 29.74 -30.12 -6.30
N SER A 22 30.09 -29.86 -7.56
CA SER A 22 30.72 -30.81 -8.45
C SER A 22 32.22 -30.65 -8.41
N ALA A 23 32.90 -31.78 -8.19
CA ALA A 23 34.35 -31.89 -8.07
C ALA A 23 35.05 -31.53 -9.39
N LEU A 24 36.15 -30.80 -9.27
CA LEU A 24 37.04 -30.37 -10.34
C LEU A 24 38.02 -31.46 -10.75
N ALA A 25 38.18 -31.63 -12.06
CA ALA A 25 39.41 -32.11 -12.67
C ALA A 25 40.23 -30.92 -13.21
N PRO A 26 41.55 -30.91 -13.10
CA PRO A 26 42.35 -29.79 -13.58
C PRO A 26 42.71 -29.98 -15.06
N SER A 27 42.33 -29.05 -15.91
CA SER A 27 42.81 -29.00 -17.31
C SER A 27 43.13 -27.56 -17.69
N GLY A 28 44.40 -27.36 -18.03
CA GLY A 28 44.88 -26.39 -19.01
C GLY A 28 44.61 -24.92 -18.76
N VAL A 29 45.60 -24.23 -18.20
CA VAL A 29 45.63 -22.76 -18.12
C VAL A 29 45.87 -22.20 -19.52
N THR A 30 44.84 -21.84 -20.25
CA THR A 30 44.93 -20.83 -21.29
C THR A 30 44.65 -19.48 -20.64
N ALA A 31 45.63 -18.60 -20.59
CA ALA A 31 45.51 -17.24 -20.14
C ALA A 31 44.56 -16.48 -21.10
N SER A 32 43.26 -16.56 -20.84
CA SER A 32 42.31 -15.60 -21.41
C SER A 32 42.61 -14.26 -20.77
N THR A 33 43.21 -13.35 -21.54
CA THR A 33 43.27 -11.93 -21.22
C THR A 33 41.82 -11.47 -21.01
N LEU A 34 41.40 -11.40 -19.74
CA LEU A 34 40.18 -10.68 -19.35
C LEU A 34 40.37 -9.26 -19.83
N ALA A 35 39.83 -8.92 -21.00
CA ALA A 35 39.65 -7.55 -21.40
C ALA A 35 38.79 -6.90 -20.31
N THR A 36 39.43 -6.18 -19.38
CA THR A 36 38.77 -5.37 -18.41
C THR A 36 37.96 -4.33 -19.21
N ASP A 37 36.63 -4.51 -19.26
CA ASP A 37 35.76 -3.53 -19.87
C ASP A 37 35.90 -2.21 -19.08
N THR A 38 36.78 -1.36 -19.57
CA THR A 38 37.04 -0.03 -19.02
C THR A 38 36.05 1.00 -19.54
N THR A 39 34.93 0.55 -20.11
CA THR A 39 33.86 1.46 -20.50
C THR A 39 33.43 2.25 -19.26
N PRO A 40 33.60 3.58 -19.24
CA PRO A 40 33.25 4.37 -18.06
C PRO A 40 31.75 4.20 -17.81
N ARG A 41 31.38 3.47 -16.75
CA ARG A 41 29.98 3.31 -16.34
C ARG A 41 29.46 4.70 -16.04
N ARG A 42 28.68 5.24 -16.99
CA ARG A 42 28.09 6.59 -16.87
C ARG A 42 27.31 6.64 -15.57
N ARG A 43 27.83 7.37 -14.59
CA ARG A 43 27.13 7.57 -13.31
C ARG A 43 25.77 8.20 -13.61
N PRO A 44 24.67 7.70 -13.02
CA PRO A 44 23.37 8.33 -13.18
C PRO A 44 23.51 9.82 -12.80
N LYS A 45 22.98 10.70 -13.63
CA LYS A 45 22.97 12.14 -13.33
C LYS A 45 22.16 12.34 -12.05
N ALA A 46 22.75 13.05 -11.07
CA ALA A 46 22.04 13.38 -9.85
C ALA A 46 20.77 14.17 -10.21
N PHE A 47 19.63 13.71 -9.70
CA PHE A 47 18.35 14.40 -9.85
C PHE A 47 18.23 15.41 -8.70
N GLU A 48 18.30 16.70 -9.01
CA GLU A 48 18.08 17.76 -8.03
C GLU A 48 16.57 17.90 -7.78
N VAL A 49 16.19 17.84 -6.52
CA VAL A 49 14.81 18.08 -6.07
C VAL A 49 14.71 19.49 -5.50
N SER A 50 13.57 20.16 -5.74
CA SER A 50 13.29 21.43 -5.11
C SER A 50 13.01 21.30 -3.61
N ASP A 51 13.21 22.37 -2.84
CA ASP A 51 12.81 22.41 -1.42
C ASP A 51 11.31 22.13 -1.25
N ALA A 52 10.51 22.63 -2.18
CA ALA A 52 9.07 22.37 -2.22
C ALA A 52 8.75 20.87 -2.43
N TYR A 53 9.51 20.17 -3.27
CA TYR A 53 9.41 18.73 -3.40
C TYR A 53 9.74 18.02 -2.08
N ALA A 54 10.84 18.40 -1.45
CA ALA A 54 11.27 17.81 -0.18
C ALA A 54 10.20 18.00 0.92
N LEU A 55 9.60 19.19 1.02
CA LEU A 55 8.54 19.49 1.96
C LEU A 55 7.28 18.63 1.67
N ARG A 56 6.82 18.61 0.41
CA ARG A 56 5.64 17.79 0.02
C ARG A 56 5.87 16.31 0.29
N ASN A 57 7.09 15.80 0.01
CA ASN A 57 7.43 14.41 0.28
C ASN A 57 7.41 14.09 1.78
N ARG A 58 7.82 15.03 2.62
CA ARG A 58 7.73 14.89 4.09
C ARG A 58 6.27 14.83 4.53
N ILE A 59 5.43 15.74 4.06
CA ILE A 59 3.98 15.78 4.37
C ILE A 59 3.32 14.47 3.91
N HIS A 60 3.56 14.06 2.66
CA HIS A 60 3.05 12.82 2.08
C HIS A 60 3.41 11.59 2.93
N ARG A 61 4.67 11.51 3.37
CA ARG A 61 5.16 10.41 4.19
C ARG A 61 4.47 10.34 5.56
N TYR A 62 4.34 11.46 6.27
CA TYR A 62 3.66 11.48 7.57
C TYR A 62 2.16 11.17 7.44
N ALA A 63 1.49 11.72 6.44
CA ALA A 63 0.10 11.38 6.16
C ALA A 63 -0.06 9.88 5.86
N SER A 64 0.87 9.28 5.10
CA SER A 64 0.88 7.84 4.81
C SER A 64 1.04 6.99 6.06
N TYR A 65 1.94 7.36 6.97
CA TYR A 65 2.15 6.62 8.23
C TYR A 65 0.88 6.62 9.11
N THR A 66 0.11 7.69 9.07
CA THR A 66 -1.14 7.81 9.84
C THR A 66 -2.28 6.99 9.23
N THR A 67 -2.22 6.71 7.93
CA THR A 67 -3.29 6.00 7.22
C THR A 67 -3.44 4.55 7.68
N LEU A 68 -2.34 3.81 7.90
CA LEU A 68 -2.41 2.39 8.27
C LEU A 68 -3.07 2.15 9.63
N PRO A 69 -2.72 2.86 10.73
CA PRO A 69 -3.44 2.76 11.99
C PRO A 69 -4.93 3.12 11.85
N LEU A 70 -5.25 4.10 11.01
CA LEU A 70 -6.63 4.49 10.78
C LEU A 70 -7.41 3.44 10.00
N PHE A 71 -6.78 2.70 9.08
CA PHE A 71 -7.38 1.51 8.46
C PHE A 71 -7.72 0.43 9.49
N ALA A 72 -6.82 0.17 10.43
CA ALA A 72 -7.09 -0.78 11.51
C ALA A 72 -8.30 -0.36 12.36
N LEU A 73 -8.35 0.91 12.75
CA LEU A 73 -9.50 1.47 13.49
C LEU A 73 -10.79 1.33 12.68
N GLN A 74 -10.78 1.68 11.40
CA GLN A 74 -11.95 1.57 10.50
C GLN A 74 -12.41 0.12 10.34
N SER A 75 -11.47 -0.81 10.24
CA SER A 75 -11.78 -2.23 10.12
C SER A 75 -12.45 -2.76 11.38
N VAL A 76 -11.95 -2.40 12.56
CA VAL A 76 -12.52 -2.81 13.84
C VAL A 76 -13.90 -2.18 14.04
N ALA A 77 -14.02 -0.86 13.90
CA ALA A 77 -15.27 -0.13 14.10
C ALA A 77 -16.33 -0.58 13.07
N GLY A 78 -15.96 -0.66 11.79
CA GLY A 78 -16.87 -1.09 10.72
C GLY A 78 -17.34 -2.53 10.90
N ASN A 79 -16.44 -3.44 11.33
CA ASN A 79 -16.86 -4.82 11.61
C ASN A 79 -17.81 -4.93 12.80
N GLN A 80 -17.61 -4.13 13.85
CA GLN A 80 -18.56 -4.08 15.00
C GLN A 80 -19.95 -3.62 14.55
N LEU A 81 -20.02 -2.61 13.69
CA LEU A 81 -21.29 -2.13 13.14
C LEU A 81 -21.97 -3.20 12.26
N PHE A 82 -21.17 -3.83 11.39
CA PHE A 82 -21.67 -4.91 10.51
C PHE A 82 -22.21 -6.11 11.28
N GLN A 83 -21.53 -6.56 12.33
CA GLN A 83 -21.99 -7.68 13.15
C GLN A 83 -23.25 -7.32 13.97
N ALA A 84 -23.32 -6.12 14.51
CA ALA A 84 -24.51 -5.64 15.21
C ALA A 84 -25.74 -5.66 14.29
N ASP A 85 -25.59 -5.15 13.06
CA ASP A 85 -26.67 -5.17 12.07
C ASP A 85 -27.09 -6.55 11.67
N LYS A 86 -26.11 -7.45 11.45
CA LYS A 86 -26.39 -8.84 11.07
C LYS A 86 -27.12 -9.63 12.15
N SER A 87 -26.86 -9.33 13.43
CA SER A 87 -27.48 -10.00 14.57
C SER A 87 -28.75 -9.30 15.08
N GLY A 88 -29.13 -8.16 14.52
CA GLY A 88 -30.22 -7.32 15.04
C GLY A 88 -29.89 -6.66 16.38
N ALA A 89 -28.62 -6.64 16.79
CA ALA A 89 -28.17 -6.06 18.03
C ALA A 89 -28.04 -4.53 17.93
N GLN A 90 -28.06 -3.86 19.08
CA GLN A 90 -27.81 -2.42 19.12
C GLN A 90 -26.37 -2.09 18.66
N ARG A 91 -26.22 -1.17 17.71
CA ARG A 91 -24.91 -0.69 17.25
C ARG A 91 -24.16 0.05 18.36
N PRO A 92 -22.93 -0.36 18.73
CA PRO A 92 -22.15 0.31 19.76
C PRO A 92 -21.89 1.79 19.41
N SER A 93 -22.12 2.69 20.36
CA SER A 93 -21.96 4.14 20.13
C SER A 93 -20.52 4.53 19.77
N TRP A 94 -19.53 3.92 20.42
CA TRP A 94 -18.12 4.15 20.13
C TRP A 94 -17.78 3.77 18.69
N ALA A 95 -18.32 2.63 18.18
CA ALA A 95 -18.05 2.19 16.83
C ALA A 95 -18.66 3.12 15.76
N LYS A 96 -19.86 3.67 16.02
CA LYS A 96 -20.46 4.70 15.16
C LYS A 96 -19.58 5.94 15.07
N SER A 97 -19.14 6.47 16.22
CA SER A 97 -18.30 7.66 16.29
C SER A 97 -16.93 7.41 15.66
N ALA A 98 -16.26 6.31 16.01
CA ALA A 98 -14.95 5.95 15.48
C ALA A 98 -15.00 5.74 13.96
N HIS A 99 -16.03 5.05 13.44
CA HIS A 99 -16.18 4.82 12.00
C HIS A 99 -16.46 6.12 11.24
N SER A 100 -17.32 6.99 11.76
CA SER A 100 -17.66 8.27 11.14
C SER A 100 -16.47 9.24 11.13
N VAL A 101 -15.84 9.46 12.29
CA VAL A 101 -14.69 10.38 12.41
C VAL A 101 -13.49 9.83 11.66
N GLY A 102 -13.24 8.53 11.75
CA GLY A 102 -12.16 7.89 11.04
C GLY A 102 -12.35 7.93 9.52
N ALA A 103 -13.58 7.80 9.00
CA ALA A 103 -13.86 7.96 7.57
C ALA A 103 -13.55 9.39 7.09
N ALA A 104 -13.94 10.42 7.85
CA ALA A 104 -13.58 11.80 7.55
C ALA A 104 -12.06 12.03 7.59
N GLY A 105 -11.38 11.45 8.59
CA GLY A 105 -9.92 11.49 8.71
C GLY A 105 -9.21 10.83 7.52
N LEU A 106 -9.69 9.67 7.06
CA LEU A 106 -9.17 9.01 5.86
C LEU A 106 -9.37 9.86 4.61
N GLY A 107 -10.54 10.47 4.43
CA GLY A 107 -10.80 11.38 3.32
C GLY A 107 -9.81 12.55 3.29
N ALA A 108 -9.50 13.15 4.43
CA ALA A 108 -8.52 14.22 4.55
C ALA A 108 -7.10 13.71 4.21
N LEU A 109 -6.68 12.56 4.78
CA LEU A 109 -5.35 11.97 4.52
C LEU A 109 -5.18 11.59 3.04
N PHE A 110 -6.20 11.01 2.41
CA PHE A 110 -6.16 10.68 0.99
C PHE A 110 -6.04 11.94 0.13
N THR A 111 -6.80 12.99 0.43
CA THR A 111 -6.68 14.26 -0.28
C THR A 111 -5.26 14.82 -0.17
N ILE A 112 -4.67 14.84 1.03
CA ILE A 112 -3.29 15.30 1.23
C ILE A 112 -2.31 14.42 0.45
N ASN A 113 -2.45 13.10 0.54
CA ASN A 113 -1.56 12.16 -0.14
C ASN A 113 -1.68 12.23 -1.66
N THR A 114 -2.89 12.36 -2.20
CA THR A 114 -3.11 12.48 -3.65
C THR A 114 -2.51 13.79 -4.17
N VAL A 115 -2.80 14.92 -3.54
CA VAL A 115 -2.26 16.22 -3.98
C VAL A 115 -0.73 16.23 -3.91
N THR A 116 -0.15 15.83 -2.80
CA THR A 116 1.31 15.83 -2.63
C THR A 116 1.99 14.77 -3.50
N GLY A 117 1.40 13.59 -3.62
CA GLY A 117 1.95 12.47 -4.40
C GLY A 117 1.92 12.73 -5.91
N VAL A 118 0.80 13.21 -6.45
CA VAL A 118 0.66 13.55 -7.88
C VAL A 118 1.62 14.67 -8.26
N TRP A 119 1.74 15.70 -7.42
CA TRP A 119 2.68 16.79 -7.69
C TRP A 119 4.13 16.32 -7.67
N ASN A 120 4.52 15.51 -6.68
CA ASN A 120 5.87 14.94 -6.61
C ASN A 120 6.15 14.00 -7.78
N LEU A 121 5.16 13.20 -8.21
CA LEU A 121 5.28 12.36 -9.39
C LEU A 121 5.53 13.20 -10.66
N TRP A 122 4.80 14.31 -10.81
CA TRP A 122 4.97 15.23 -11.93
C TRP A 122 6.36 15.88 -11.93
N GLU A 123 6.81 16.40 -10.79
CA GLU A 123 8.12 17.05 -10.68
C GLU A 123 9.27 16.05 -10.92
N SER A 124 9.13 14.80 -10.45
CA SER A 124 10.13 13.76 -10.62
C SER A 124 9.97 12.93 -11.92
N ARG A 125 9.16 13.38 -12.90
CA ARG A 125 8.88 12.61 -14.13
C ARG A 125 10.10 12.31 -14.99
N SER A 126 11.12 13.17 -14.95
CA SER A 126 12.38 12.99 -15.66
C SER A 126 13.39 12.10 -14.94
N ASN A 127 13.13 11.75 -13.67
CA ASN A 127 13.99 10.86 -12.91
C ASN A 127 13.66 9.40 -13.29
N GLU A 128 14.58 8.74 -13.99
CA GLU A 128 14.40 7.34 -14.42
C GLU A 128 14.57 6.35 -13.26
N VAL A 129 15.37 6.72 -12.23
CA VAL A 129 15.62 5.85 -11.08
C VAL A 129 14.33 5.62 -10.30
N GLY A 130 13.91 4.38 -10.18
CA GLY A 130 12.68 3.99 -9.47
C GLY A 130 11.37 4.46 -10.11
N ARG A 131 11.39 4.88 -11.39
CA ARG A 131 10.19 5.40 -12.10
C ARG A 131 9.04 4.40 -12.09
N THR A 132 9.28 3.14 -12.44
CA THR A 132 8.26 2.09 -12.47
C THR A 132 7.63 1.90 -11.09
N LYS A 133 8.45 1.89 -10.03
CA LYS A 133 8.01 1.78 -8.63
C LYS A 133 7.08 2.93 -8.25
N ARG A 134 7.46 4.18 -8.57
CA ARG A 134 6.61 5.36 -8.31
C ARG A 134 5.31 5.33 -9.09
N LEU A 135 5.33 4.94 -10.37
CA LEU A 135 4.13 4.84 -11.20
C LEU A 135 3.17 3.77 -10.68
N LEU A 136 3.70 2.58 -10.35
CA LEU A 136 2.88 1.48 -9.81
C LEU A 136 2.28 1.85 -8.46
N HIS A 137 3.07 2.43 -7.55
CA HIS A 137 2.58 2.96 -6.28
C HIS A 137 1.43 3.96 -6.51
N SER A 138 1.66 4.96 -7.38
CA SER A 138 0.64 5.99 -7.66
C SER A 138 -0.63 5.42 -8.26
N ALA A 139 -0.53 4.46 -9.20
CA ALA A 139 -1.69 3.83 -9.81
C ALA A 139 -2.54 3.05 -8.77
N LEU A 140 -1.88 2.29 -7.88
CA LEU A 140 -2.56 1.54 -6.82
C LEU A 140 -3.24 2.48 -5.82
N LEU A 141 -2.57 3.55 -5.41
CA LEU A 141 -3.14 4.51 -4.46
C LEU A 141 -4.30 5.29 -5.06
N LEU A 142 -4.19 5.78 -6.31
CA LEU A 142 -5.29 6.47 -6.99
C LEU A 142 -6.50 5.54 -7.20
N GLY A 143 -6.26 4.26 -7.55
CA GLY A 143 -7.31 3.26 -7.63
C GLY A 143 -7.98 3.00 -6.27
N SER A 144 -7.19 2.95 -5.21
CA SER A 144 -7.69 2.84 -3.83
C SER A 144 -8.52 4.07 -3.44
N ASP A 145 -8.04 5.29 -3.74
CA ASP A 145 -8.76 6.54 -3.45
C ASP A 145 -10.13 6.58 -4.14
N ALA A 146 -10.19 6.18 -5.42
CA ALA A 146 -11.44 6.07 -6.16
C ALA A 146 -12.40 5.05 -5.52
N GLY A 147 -11.90 3.89 -5.09
CA GLY A 147 -12.68 2.88 -4.39
C GLY A 147 -13.22 3.37 -3.05
N PHE A 148 -12.42 4.10 -2.26
CA PHE A 148 -12.87 4.71 -1.01
C PHE A 148 -13.89 5.82 -1.23
N ALA A 149 -13.70 6.66 -2.24
CA ALA A 149 -14.67 7.68 -2.60
C ALA A 149 -16.03 7.05 -2.95
N TRP A 150 -16.02 6.00 -3.78
CA TRP A 150 -17.25 5.27 -4.10
C TRP A 150 -17.87 4.60 -2.88
N SER A 151 -17.06 3.91 -2.06
CA SER A 151 -17.52 3.27 -0.82
C SER A 151 -18.13 4.28 0.14
N GLY A 152 -17.49 5.43 0.36
CA GLY A 152 -17.92 6.43 1.32
C GLY A 152 -19.07 7.32 0.84
N LEU A 153 -19.08 7.70 -0.43
CA LEU A 153 -20.07 8.64 -0.98
C LEU A 153 -21.34 7.94 -1.47
N LYS A 154 -21.19 6.74 -2.08
CA LYS A 154 -22.33 6.02 -2.66
C LYS A 154 -22.78 4.87 -1.75
N LEU A 155 -21.93 3.88 -1.53
CA LEU A 155 -22.34 2.65 -0.85
C LEU A 155 -22.68 2.86 0.63
N ALA A 156 -22.03 3.82 1.32
CA ALA A 156 -22.33 4.11 2.71
C ALA A 156 -23.75 4.64 2.93
N GLN A 157 -24.33 5.32 1.95
CA GLN A 157 -25.73 5.79 2.01
C GLN A 157 -26.69 4.62 1.83
N ASP A 158 -26.49 3.81 0.81
CA ASP A 158 -27.32 2.66 0.48
C ASP A 158 -27.27 1.61 1.62
N ALA A 159 -26.10 1.41 2.22
CA ALA A 159 -25.85 0.49 3.34
C ALA A 159 -26.66 0.81 4.63
N ARG A 160 -27.26 1.99 4.73
CA ARG A 160 -28.12 2.35 5.86
C ARG A 160 -29.45 1.59 5.83
N HIS A 161 -29.92 1.25 4.64
CA HIS A 161 -31.27 0.71 4.41
C HIS A 161 -31.26 -0.66 3.75
N ASP A 162 -30.14 -1.09 3.15
CA ASP A 162 -30.02 -2.32 2.39
C ASP A 162 -28.86 -3.19 2.94
N SER A 163 -29.14 -4.47 3.20
CA SER A 163 -28.18 -5.46 3.70
C SER A 163 -27.12 -5.84 2.67
N ASP A 164 -27.50 -5.89 1.39
CA ASP A 164 -26.58 -6.25 0.30
C ASP A 164 -25.62 -5.09 0.01
N ALA A 165 -26.13 -3.85 0.00
CA ALA A 165 -25.32 -2.65 -0.09
C ALA A 165 -24.34 -2.53 1.09
N ARG A 166 -24.75 -2.95 2.29
CA ARG A 166 -23.89 -2.98 3.49
C ARG A 166 -22.75 -3.98 3.32
N THR A 167 -23.04 -5.14 2.80
CA THR A 167 -22.03 -6.16 2.49
C THR A 167 -21.08 -5.68 1.40
N GLN A 168 -21.60 -5.03 0.36
CA GLN A 168 -20.82 -4.44 -0.71
C GLN A 168 -19.90 -3.32 -0.21
N HIS A 169 -20.44 -2.38 0.61
CA HIS A 169 -19.65 -1.32 1.25
C HIS A 169 -18.45 -1.89 2.02
N ARG A 170 -18.69 -2.90 2.86
CA ARG A 170 -17.64 -3.58 3.62
C ARG A 170 -16.60 -4.21 2.70
N ASN A 171 -17.02 -4.96 1.69
CA ASN A 171 -16.10 -5.67 0.79
C ASN A 171 -15.25 -4.69 -0.03
N VAL A 172 -15.86 -3.66 -0.60
CA VAL A 172 -15.12 -2.61 -1.32
C VAL A 172 -14.11 -1.92 -0.41
N ALA A 173 -14.49 -1.59 0.84
CA ALA A 173 -13.59 -0.99 1.80
C ALA A 173 -12.36 -1.90 2.07
N TYR A 174 -12.54 -3.20 2.28
CA TYR A 174 -11.43 -4.12 2.48
C TYR A 174 -10.54 -4.29 1.24
N TYR A 175 -11.12 -4.39 0.05
CA TYR A 175 -10.33 -4.46 -1.19
C TYR A 175 -9.50 -3.19 -1.40
N THR A 176 -10.06 -2.02 -1.15
CA THR A 176 -9.34 -0.75 -1.29
C THR A 176 -8.27 -0.57 -0.24
N MET A 177 -8.50 -0.97 1.02
CA MET A 177 -7.48 -1.01 2.07
C MET A 177 -6.32 -1.94 1.68
N GLY A 178 -6.63 -3.14 1.17
CA GLY A 178 -5.62 -4.09 0.68
C GLY A 178 -4.79 -3.53 -0.47
N THR A 179 -5.44 -2.89 -1.45
CA THR A 179 -4.78 -2.24 -2.59
C THR A 179 -3.84 -1.12 -2.11
N ALA A 180 -4.30 -0.27 -1.18
CA ALA A 180 -3.46 0.76 -0.59
C ALA A 180 -2.27 0.17 0.17
N ALA A 181 -2.48 -0.88 0.98
CA ALA A 181 -1.41 -1.54 1.73
C ALA A 181 -0.34 -2.13 0.79
N ILE A 182 -0.72 -2.72 -0.34
CA ILE A 182 0.21 -3.18 -1.38
C ILE A 182 0.98 -1.98 -1.95
N GLY A 183 0.29 -0.90 -2.28
CA GLY A 183 0.91 0.33 -2.77
C GLY A 183 1.96 0.90 -1.80
N TYR A 184 1.68 0.91 -0.50
CA TYR A 184 2.65 1.28 0.52
C TYR A 184 3.83 0.32 0.59
N GLY A 185 3.55 -1.00 0.57
CA GLY A 185 4.59 -2.04 0.61
C GLY A 185 5.60 -1.92 -0.52
N ILE A 186 5.18 -1.59 -1.74
CA ILE A 186 6.05 -1.37 -2.89
C ILE A 186 7.11 -0.30 -2.61
N MET A 187 6.76 0.77 -1.91
CA MET A 187 7.71 1.83 -1.58
C MET A 187 8.68 1.44 -0.47
N TYR A 188 8.30 0.52 0.43
CA TYR A 188 9.15 0.05 1.52
C TYR A 188 10.10 -1.07 1.14
N LEU A 189 9.62 -2.06 0.35
CA LEU A 189 10.36 -3.31 0.10
C LEU A 189 11.37 -3.22 -1.05
N GLY A 190 11.53 -2.11 -1.71
CA GLY A 190 12.34 -1.99 -2.92
C GLY A 190 13.64 -1.19 -2.80
N ASP A 191 14.10 -0.81 -1.61
CA ASP A 191 15.28 0.05 -1.41
C ASP A 191 16.47 -0.70 -0.79
N HIS A 192 16.53 -2.04 -0.94
CA HIS A 192 17.65 -2.90 -0.48
C HIS A 192 18.40 -3.51 -1.65
#